data_61153e50b04137d93f650de9048a6f2f
#
_entry.id   61153e50b04137d93f650de9048a6f2f
#
_cell.length_a   1.000
_cell.length_b   1.000
_cell.length_c   1.000
_cell.angle_alpha   90.00
_cell.angle_beta   90.00
_cell.angle_gamma   90.00
#
_symmetry.space_group_name_H-M   'P 1'
#
loop_
_entity.id
_entity.type
_entity.pdbx_description
1 polymer ?
#
loop_
_entity_poly.entity_id
_entity_poly.type
_entity_poly.pdbx_seq_one_letter_code
_entity_poly.pdbx_strand_id
1 'polypeptide(L)'
;MTWTYKGSIVEVLPDDCIGFVYLITNTITGRKYIGKKLAKFSKTTYKVVKQKNGIKKKKKVKSKTDSDWQTYYGSNLELNEDVKNLGTDKFTREILYYCNSKAECSYIEAREQFTHKVLESKDYYNGH
;
A
#
# COMPACT_ATOMS: atom_id res chain seq x y z
N MET A 1 -0.59 -10.16 -11.49
CA MET A 1 -0.71 -11.06 -10.31
C MET A 1 -1.52 -10.42 -9.21
N THR A 2 -2.34 -11.21 -8.58
CA THR A 2 -3.21 -10.79 -7.47
C THR A 2 -2.40 -10.74 -6.17
N TRP A 3 -2.84 -9.92 -5.24
CA TRP A 3 -2.30 -9.95 -3.88
C TRP A 3 -2.68 -11.24 -3.17
N THR A 4 -1.78 -11.76 -2.32
CA THR A 4 -2.04 -12.91 -1.47
C THR A 4 -1.76 -12.56 -0.02
N TYR A 5 -2.41 -13.27 0.90
CA TYR A 5 -2.16 -13.21 2.33
C TYR A 5 -2.17 -14.62 2.88
N LYS A 6 -1.04 -15.05 3.47
CA LYS A 6 -0.87 -16.43 3.98
C LYS A 6 -1.28 -17.49 2.94
N GLY A 7 -0.92 -17.24 1.67
CA GLY A 7 -1.17 -18.15 0.57
C GLY A 7 -2.55 -18.06 -0.08
N SER A 8 -3.46 -17.25 0.46
CA SER A 8 -4.82 -17.07 -0.09
C SER A 8 -4.93 -15.78 -0.88
N ILE A 9 -5.67 -15.81 -1.99
CA ILE A 9 -5.92 -14.64 -2.82
C ILE A 9 -6.74 -13.60 -2.04
N VAL A 10 -6.34 -12.33 -2.13
CA VAL A 10 -7.01 -11.21 -1.49
C VAL A 10 -7.71 -10.38 -2.56
N GLU A 11 -9.04 -10.43 -2.57
CA GLU A 11 -9.87 -9.63 -3.48
C GLU A 11 -10.39 -8.36 -2.78
N VAL A 12 -10.62 -8.46 -1.47
CA VAL A 12 -11.15 -7.37 -0.64
C VAL A 12 -10.31 -7.29 0.63
N LEU A 13 -9.96 -6.06 1.04
CA LEU A 13 -9.25 -5.84 2.30
C LEU A 13 -10.23 -5.85 3.49
N PRO A 14 -9.76 -6.19 4.71
CA PRO A 14 -10.60 -6.06 5.91
C PRO A 14 -11.13 -4.63 6.08
N ASP A 15 -12.34 -4.49 6.62
CA ASP A 15 -13.00 -3.19 6.78
C ASP A 15 -12.21 -2.21 7.66
N ASP A 16 -11.51 -2.73 8.67
CA ASP A 16 -10.71 -1.94 9.61
C ASP A 16 -9.26 -1.71 9.12
N CYS A 17 -8.93 -2.20 7.93
CA CYS A 17 -7.59 -2.06 7.37
C CYS A 17 -7.35 -0.65 6.86
N ILE A 18 -6.40 0.06 7.47
CA ILE A 18 -5.94 1.39 7.01
C ILE A 18 -4.82 1.25 6.00
N GLY A 19 -4.01 0.21 6.13
CA GLY A 19 -2.92 -0.09 5.23
C GLY A 19 -2.36 -1.47 5.46
N PHE A 20 -1.36 -1.83 4.69
CA PHE A 20 -0.69 -3.13 4.84
C PHE A 20 0.79 -3.01 4.51
N VAL A 21 1.56 -3.91 5.12
CA VAL A 21 2.97 -4.12 4.80
C VAL A 21 3.05 -5.31 3.87
N TYR A 22 3.86 -5.21 2.83
CA TYR A 22 3.88 -6.19 1.75
C TYR A 22 5.28 -6.59 1.34
N LEU A 23 5.36 -7.74 0.66
CA LEU A 23 6.55 -8.25 0.02
C LEU A 23 6.24 -8.49 -1.46
N ILE A 24 7.01 -7.87 -2.35
CA ILE A 24 6.94 -8.13 -3.78
C ILE A 24 8.20 -8.88 -4.16
N THR A 25 8.05 -9.98 -4.88
CA THR A 25 9.16 -10.81 -5.33
C THR A 25 9.20 -10.89 -6.85
N ASN A 26 10.37 -10.59 -7.43
CA ASN A 26 10.67 -10.85 -8.84
C ASN A 26 11.06 -12.32 -8.95
N THR A 27 10.21 -13.14 -9.56
CA THR A 27 10.45 -14.58 -9.64
C THR A 27 11.56 -14.97 -10.62
N ILE A 28 11.97 -14.06 -11.49
CA ILE A 28 13.07 -14.27 -12.45
C ILE A 28 14.42 -14.11 -11.77
N THR A 29 14.60 -13.04 -10.99
CA THR A 29 15.87 -12.70 -10.36
C THR A 29 15.95 -13.11 -8.89
N GLY A 30 14.81 -13.35 -8.24
CA GLY A 30 14.73 -13.57 -6.81
C GLY A 30 14.79 -12.28 -5.98
N ARG A 31 14.92 -11.11 -6.59
CA ARG A 31 14.96 -9.82 -5.87
C ARG A 31 13.59 -9.49 -5.30
N LYS A 32 13.60 -8.85 -4.13
CA LYS A 32 12.42 -8.57 -3.34
C LYS A 32 12.34 -7.11 -2.93
N TYR A 33 11.14 -6.67 -2.58
CA TYR A 33 10.90 -5.34 -2.05
C TYR A 33 9.89 -5.42 -0.91
N ILE A 34 10.22 -4.84 0.25
CA ILE A 34 9.32 -4.70 1.39
C ILE A 34 8.92 -3.23 1.50
N GLY A 35 7.63 -3.00 1.52
CA GLY A 35 7.08 -1.66 1.64
C GLY A 35 5.74 -1.65 2.35
N LYS A 36 5.13 -0.48 2.40
CA LYS A 36 3.77 -0.29 2.93
C LYS A 36 2.89 0.40 1.90
N LYS A 37 1.59 0.14 1.98
CA LYS A 37 0.60 0.76 1.12
C LYS A 37 -0.61 1.14 1.95
N LEU A 38 -1.10 2.35 1.81
CA LEU A 38 -2.37 2.74 2.40
C LEU A 38 -3.51 2.09 1.61
N ALA A 39 -4.44 1.50 2.35
CA ALA A 39 -5.61 0.85 1.75
C ALA A 39 -6.66 1.88 1.33
N LYS A 40 -6.72 3.00 2.06
CA LYS A 40 -7.70 4.05 1.83
C LYS A 40 -7.04 5.42 1.89
N PHE A 41 -7.50 6.32 1.05
CA PHE A 41 -7.11 7.73 1.08
C PHE A 41 -8.17 8.56 1.78
N SER A 42 -7.74 9.53 2.61
CA SER A 42 -8.64 10.52 3.19
C SER A 42 -8.87 11.63 2.17
N LYS A 43 -10.15 11.95 1.94
CA LYS A 43 -10.54 13.06 1.07
C LYS A 43 -11.34 14.06 1.88
N THR A 44 -10.95 15.33 1.78
CA THR A 44 -11.69 16.44 2.41
C THR A 44 -12.46 17.19 1.33
N THR A 45 -13.77 17.33 1.53
CA THR A 45 -14.62 18.12 0.65
C THR A 45 -15.39 19.14 1.48
N TYR A 46 -15.90 20.18 0.82
CA TYR A 46 -16.70 21.21 1.46
C TYR A 46 -18.10 21.19 0.87
N LYS A 47 -19.13 21.20 1.74
CA LYS A 47 -20.52 21.34 1.33
C LYS A 47 -21.04 22.71 1.74
N VAL A 48 -21.82 23.33 0.86
CA VAL A 48 -22.52 24.55 1.18
C VAL A 48 -23.84 24.18 1.87
N VAL A 49 -24.02 24.63 3.11
CA VAL A 49 -25.21 24.38 3.91
C VAL A 49 -25.94 25.67 4.13
N LYS A 50 -27.25 25.72 3.80
CA LYS A 50 -28.11 26.86 4.04
C LYS A 50 -28.57 26.83 5.49
N GLN A 51 -28.29 27.93 6.22
CA GLN A 51 -28.73 28.05 7.61
C GLN A 51 -30.15 28.61 7.70
N LYS A 52 -30.77 28.51 8.89
CA LYS A 52 -32.14 29.00 9.13
C LYS A 52 -32.37 30.43 8.81
N ASN A 53 -31.34 31.29 8.91
CA ASN A 53 -31.40 32.72 8.59
C ASN A 53 -31.10 33.02 7.12
N GLY A 54 -31.01 32.02 6.27
CA GLY A 54 -30.73 32.17 4.85
C GLY A 54 -29.26 32.34 4.47
N ILE A 55 -28.34 32.37 5.45
CA ILE A 55 -26.91 32.47 5.20
C ILE A 55 -26.36 31.11 4.82
N LYS A 56 -25.58 31.06 3.74
CA LYS A 56 -24.88 29.85 3.31
C LYS A 56 -23.53 29.72 4.02
N LYS A 57 -23.25 28.56 4.56
CA LYS A 57 -21.99 28.27 5.23
C LYS A 57 -21.35 27.00 4.65
N LYS A 58 -20.03 27.02 4.42
CA LYS A 58 -19.27 25.86 3.98
C LYS A 58 -19.03 24.95 5.17
N LYS A 59 -19.36 23.67 5.01
CA LYS A 59 -19.10 22.64 6.01
C LYS A 59 -18.04 21.70 5.50
N LYS A 60 -17.00 21.45 6.30
CA LYS A 60 -15.94 20.51 6.01
C LYS A 60 -16.47 19.09 6.18
N VAL A 61 -16.34 18.26 5.13
CA VAL A 61 -16.73 16.86 5.15
C VAL A 61 -15.50 16.00 4.81
N LYS A 62 -15.17 15.07 5.69
CA LYS A 62 -14.12 14.09 5.45
C LYS A 62 -14.75 12.79 4.98
N SER A 63 -14.20 12.23 3.90
CA SER A 63 -14.57 10.91 3.40
C SER A 63 -13.32 10.07 3.15
N LYS A 64 -13.46 8.75 3.18
CA LYS A 64 -12.40 7.82 2.83
C LYS A 64 -12.78 7.09 1.56
N THR A 65 -11.81 6.98 0.64
CA THR A 65 -11.96 6.25 -0.61
C THR A 65 -10.87 5.20 -0.71
N ASP A 66 -11.16 4.10 -1.40
CA ASP A 66 -10.14 3.08 -1.63
C ASP A 66 -8.97 3.66 -2.43
N SER A 67 -7.77 3.24 -2.06
CA SER A 67 -6.55 3.59 -2.81
C SER A 67 -6.43 2.70 -4.06
N ASP A 68 -5.36 2.91 -4.81
CA ASP A 68 -5.02 2.12 -5.99
C ASP A 68 -4.28 0.82 -5.62
N TRP A 69 -4.50 0.27 -4.43
CA TRP A 69 -3.77 -0.88 -3.91
C TRP A 69 -3.83 -2.11 -4.81
N GLN A 70 -4.94 -2.32 -5.54
CA GLN A 70 -5.12 -3.49 -6.39
C GLN A 70 -4.13 -3.55 -7.55
N THR A 71 -3.73 -2.40 -8.07
CA THR A 71 -2.81 -2.29 -9.21
C THR A 71 -1.40 -1.88 -8.82
N TYR A 72 -1.15 -1.72 -7.53
CA TYR A 72 0.09 -1.18 -7.00
C TYR A 72 1.22 -2.21 -6.95
N TYR A 73 2.40 -1.84 -7.46
CA TYR A 73 3.60 -2.68 -7.48
C TYR A 73 4.79 -2.01 -6.78
N GLY A 74 4.54 -1.26 -5.73
CA GLY A 74 5.59 -0.61 -4.95
C GLY A 74 5.95 0.76 -5.48
N SER A 75 6.82 1.46 -4.72
CA SER A 75 7.24 2.83 -5.02
C SER A 75 8.69 2.93 -5.50
N ASN A 76 9.38 1.82 -5.65
CA ASN A 76 10.77 1.79 -6.10
C ASN A 76 10.84 1.84 -7.63
N LEU A 77 11.66 2.76 -8.17
CA LEU A 77 11.76 2.95 -9.61
C LEU A 77 12.30 1.72 -10.34
N GLU A 78 13.34 1.09 -9.80
CA GLU A 78 13.96 -0.09 -10.41
C GLU A 78 12.98 -1.27 -10.43
N LEU A 79 12.25 -1.46 -9.34
CA LEU A 79 11.20 -2.48 -9.27
C LEU A 79 10.12 -2.23 -10.33
N ASN A 80 9.64 -1.00 -10.44
CA ASN A 80 8.60 -0.65 -11.41
C ASN A 80 9.08 -0.81 -12.85
N GLU A 81 10.35 -0.50 -13.13
CA GLU A 81 10.94 -0.75 -14.45
C GLU A 81 10.99 -2.25 -14.77
N ASP A 82 11.37 -3.08 -13.80
CA ASP A 82 11.42 -4.53 -13.97
C ASP A 82 10.02 -5.09 -14.20
N VAL A 83 9.01 -4.61 -13.47
CA VAL A 83 7.61 -5.00 -13.67
C VAL A 83 7.15 -4.68 -15.09
N LYS A 84 7.50 -3.49 -15.58
CA LYS A 84 7.15 -3.06 -16.95
C LYS A 84 7.84 -3.92 -18.00
N ASN A 85 9.12 -4.22 -17.80
CA ASN A 85 9.94 -4.94 -18.79
C ASN A 85 9.71 -6.44 -18.81
N LEU A 86 9.49 -7.05 -17.64
CA LEU A 86 9.34 -8.51 -17.52
C LEU A 86 7.89 -8.96 -17.54
N GLY A 87 6.95 -8.08 -17.19
CA GLY A 87 5.54 -8.38 -17.11
C GLY A 87 5.09 -8.71 -15.68
N THR A 88 3.83 -8.37 -15.37
CA THR A 88 3.27 -8.54 -14.03
C THR A 88 3.16 -10.00 -13.60
N ASP A 89 3.09 -10.93 -14.54
CA ASP A 89 3.01 -12.38 -14.27
C ASP A 89 4.31 -12.96 -13.72
N LYS A 90 5.42 -12.20 -13.77
CA LYS A 90 6.73 -12.61 -13.23
C LYS A 90 6.95 -12.14 -11.79
N PHE A 91 5.95 -11.50 -11.19
CA PHE A 91 6.06 -10.96 -9.84
C PHE A 91 4.97 -11.52 -8.95
N THR A 92 5.30 -11.78 -7.69
CA THR A 92 4.32 -12.12 -6.66
C THR A 92 4.19 -10.96 -5.71
N ARG A 93 2.97 -10.71 -5.24
CA ARG A 93 2.67 -9.69 -4.25
C ARG A 93 2.01 -10.33 -3.05
N GLU A 94 2.66 -10.23 -1.91
CA GLU A 94 2.20 -10.87 -0.68
C GLU A 94 2.00 -9.82 0.40
N ILE A 95 0.86 -9.86 1.06
CA ILE A 95 0.58 -9.03 2.22
C ILE A 95 1.15 -9.74 3.44
N LEU A 96 2.06 -9.07 4.16
CA LEU A 96 2.68 -9.61 5.36
C LEU A 96 1.87 -9.30 6.60
N TYR A 97 1.26 -8.11 6.66
CA TYR A 97 0.57 -7.64 7.84
C TYR A 97 -0.45 -6.57 7.50
N TYR A 98 -1.68 -6.73 7.98
CA TYR A 98 -2.72 -5.71 7.90
C TYR A 98 -2.59 -4.75 9.07
N CYS A 99 -2.68 -3.46 8.80
CA CYS A 99 -2.50 -2.40 9.80
C CYS A 99 -3.79 -1.61 10.00
N ASN A 100 -4.07 -1.25 11.25
CA ASN A 100 -5.28 -0.51 11.62
C ASN A 100 -5.01 0.99 11.78
N SER A 101 -3.75 1.41 11.67
CA SER A 101 -3.36 2.82 11.73
C SER A 101 -2.12 3.06 10.86
N LYS A 102 -1.89 4.33 10.49
CA LYS A 102 -0.70 4.72 9.74
C LYS A 102 0.57 4.52 10.56
N ALA A 103 0.52 4.81 11.86
CA ALA A 103 1.65 4.62 12.77
C ALA A 103 2.04 3.15 12.88
N GLU A 104 1.06 2.26 13.02
CA GLU A 104 1.28 0.82 13.04
C GLU A 104 1.92 0.35 11.74
N CYS A 105 1.42 0.83 10.60
CA CYS A 105 1.93 0.47 9.28
C CYS A 105 3.39 0.86 9.12
N SER A 106 3.76 2.07 9.55
CA SER A 106 5.15 2.53 9.51
C SER A 106 6.05 1.73 10.43
N TYR A 107 5.57 1.38 11.62
CA TYR A 107 6.32 0.57 12.57
C TYR A 107 6.58 -0.84 12.04
N ILE A 108 5.53 -1.50 11.53
CA ILE A 108 5.65 -2.87 11.00
C ILE A 108 6.53 -2.90 9.76
N GLU A 109 6.42 -1.91 8.87
CA GLU A 109 7.30 -1.80 7.71
C GLU A 109 8.77 -1.72 8.14
N ALA A 110 9.08 -0.83 9.09
CA ALA A 110 10.44 -0.69 9.60
C ALA A 110 10.94 -1.98 10.24
N ARG A 111 10.10 -2.62 11.05
CA ARG A 111 10.44 -3.89 11.69
C ARG A 111 10.80 -4.97 10.67
N GLU A 112 9.99 -5.13 9.63
CA GLU A 112 10.24 -6.13 8.58
C GLU A 112 11.50 -5.79 7.79
N GLN A 113 11.70 -4.52 7.47
CA GLN A 113 12.91 -4.10 6.76
C GLN A 113 14.18 -4.36 7.58
N PHE A 114 14.18 -4.08 8.88
CA PHE A 114 15.31 -4.37 9.75
C PHE A 114 15.52 -5.87 9.95
N THR A 115 14.45 -6.62 10.15
CA THR A 115 14.52 -8.06 10.34
C THR A 115 15.16 -8.76 9.15
N HIS A 116 14.81 -8.34 7.93
CA HIS A 116 15.34 -8.92 6.69
C HIS A 116 16.59 -8.22 6.17
N LYS A 117 17.07 -7.17 6.85
CA LYS A 117 18.27 -6.41 6.48
C LYS A 117 18.23 -5.91 5.03
N VAL A 118 17.08 -5.40 4.62
CA VAL A 118 16.81 -5.07 3.21
C VAL A 118 17.71 -3.96 2.67
N LEU A 119 18.18 -3.04 3.51
CA LEU A 119 19.07 -1.96 3.10
C LEU A 119 20.52 -2.42 2.89
N GLU A 120 20.89 -3.57 3.43
CA GLU A 120 22.24 -4.15 3.34
C GLU A 120 22.33 -5.26 2.28
N SER A 121 21.21 -5.70 1.73
CA SER A 121 21.16 -6.87 0.86
C SER A 121 20.96 -6.48 -0.60
N LYS A 122 21.74 -7.08 -1.49
CA LYS A 122 21.58 -6.97 -2.95
C LYS A 122 20.34 -7.71 -3.45
N ASP A 123 19.77 -8.60 -2.62
CA ASP A 123 18.58 -9.37 -2.95
C ASP A 123 17.30 -8.56 -2.81
N TYR A 124 17.41 -7.31 -2.35
CA TYR A 124 16.27 -6.41 -2.15
C TYR A 124 16.44 -5.13 -2.96
N TYR A 125 15.36 -4.68 -3.56
CA TYR A 125 15.33 -3.38 -4.25
C TYR A 125 15.46 -2.20 -3.27
N ASN A 126 15.13 -2.41 -1.99
CA ASN A 126 15.08 -1.35 -0.98
C ASN A 126 16.41 -0.63 -0.78
N GLY A 127 17.52 -1.35 -0.84
CA GLY A 127 18.82 -0.81 -0.48
C GLY A 127 19.71 -0.41 -1.66
N HIS A 128 19.34 -0.80 -2.84
CA HIS A 128 20.22 -0.62 -4.01
C HIS A 128 19.47 -0.21 -5.27
#